data_461b78f28615813caae6dcda6fd69bd6
#
_entry.id   461b78f28615813caae6dcda6fd69bd6
#
_cell.length_a   1.000
_cell.length_b   1.000
_cell.length_c   1.000
_cell.angle_alpha   90.00
_cell.angle_beta   90.00
_cell.angle_gamma   90.00
#
_symmetry.space_group_name_H-M   'P 1'
#
loop_
_entity.id
_entity.type
_entity.pdbx_description
1 polymer ?
#
loop_
_entity_poly.entity_id
_entity_poly.type
_entity_poly.pdbx_seq_one_letter_code
_entity_poly.pdbx_strand_id
1 'polypeptide(L)'
;ANLCIGGMKMRTINVSEITELVEKLCIKSNYELPCDIRNSFVKGKEKEKSPLGREIFDEMLRNCDLAAEKQVPVCQDTGFATVFIEIGQDVHLTGGNFEEAVQEGVRRGYINGYLRKSIVSDPLERVNTDDNTPAVIHTQIVSGESIKIIVAPKGGGSENMSAVKMFTPAATTETIINWIAETVINPGSN
;
A
#
# COMPACT_ATOMS: atom_id res chain seq x y z
N ALA A 1 22.10 17.89 -40.55
CA ALA A 1 22.90 17.86 -39.31
C ALA A 1 22.58 16.54 -38.62
N ASN A 2 23.50 15.58 -38.61
CA ASN A 2 23.34 14.35 -37.82
C ASN A 2 23.84 14.65 -36.40
N LEU A 3 22.94 14.71 -35.45
CA LEU A 3 23.28 14.73 -34.01
C LEU A 3 23.38 13.26 -33.57
N CYS A 4 24.60 12.75 -33.38
CA CYS A 4 24.80 11.50 -32.63
C CYS A 4 24.71 11.81 -31.14
N ILE A 5 23.61 11.43 -30.51
CA ILE A 5 23.51 11.39 -29.05
C ILE A 5 24.31 10.16 -28.63
N GLY A 6 25.41 10.36 -27.89
CA GLY A 6 26.22 9.27 -27.35
C GLY A 6 25.38 8.35 -26.48
N GLY A 7 25.60 7.03 -26.59
CA GLY A 7 24.84 6.04 -25.85
C GLY A 7 24.97 6.25 -24.34
N MET A 8 23.90 6.62 -23.68
CA MET A 8 23.80 6.54 -22.25
C MET A 8 23.76 5.07 -21.84
N LYS A 9 24.48 4.71 -20.77
CA LYS A 9 24.47 3.37 -20.21
C LYS A 9 23.12 3.18 -19.52
N MET A 10 22.16 2.55 -20.19
CA MET A 10 20.88 2.19 -19.60
C MET A 10 21.03 0.97 -18.69
N ARG A 11 20.40 1.01 -17.51
CA ARG A 11 20.30 -0.16 -16.63
C ARG A 11 19.18 -1.07 -17.12
N THR A 12 19.51 -2.31 -17.43
CA THR A 12 18.52 -3.32 -17.83
C THR A 12 18.04 -4.08 -16.60
N ILE A 13 16.72 -4.20 -16.44
CA ILE A 13 16.06 -4.95 -15.37
C ILE A 13 15.07 -5.91 -16.02
N ASN A 14 15.14 -7.19 -15.62
CA ASN A 14 14.17 -8.17 -16.05
C ASN A 14 12.89 -8.02 -15.19
N VAL A 15 11.73 -8.03 -15.81
CA VAL A 15 10.46 -7.89 -15.10
C VAL A 15 10.19 -9.02 -14.12
N SER A 16 10.84 -10.18 -14.26
CA SER A 16 10.78 -11.26 -13.26
C SER A 16 11.33 -10.83 -11.90
N GLU A 17 12.33 -9.95 -11.85
CA GLU A 17 12.85 -9.38 -10.61
C GLU A 17 11.79 -8.51 -9.91
N ILE A 18 10.97 -7.81 -10.71
CA ILE A 18 9.83 -7.02 -10.20
C ILE A 18 8.78 -7.95 -9.62
N THR A 19 8.43 -9.04 -10.32
CA THR A 19 7.49 -10.06 -9.83
C THR A 19 7.91 -10.60 -8.47
N GLU A 20 9.16 -11.04 -8.33
CA GLU A 20 9.68 -11.59 -7.08
C GLU A 20 9.71 -10.55 -5.94
N LEU A 21 10.04 -9.30 -6.28
CA LEU A 21 10.07 -8.22 -5.28
C LEU A 21 8.66 -7.86 -4.81
N VAL A 22 7.70 -7.75 -5.74
CA VAL A 22 6.30 -7.45 -5.40
C VAL A 22 5.69 -8.57 -4.55
N GLU A 23 5.94 -9.84 -4.89
CA GLU A 23 5.53 -10.99 -4.07
C GLU A 23 6.02 -10.85 -2.63
N LYS A 24 7.32 -10.63 -2.44
CA LYS A 24 7.93 -10.44 -1.11
C LYS A 24 7.35 -9.25 -0.36
N LEU A 25 7.13 -8.13 -1.06
CA LEU A 25 6.57 -6.93 -0.47
C LEU A 25 5.11 -7.11 -0.05
N CYS A 26 4.29 -7.83 -0.81
CA CYS A 26 2.91 -8.15 -0.43
C CYS A 26 2.87 -8.94 0.88
N ILE A 27 3.71 -9.95 1.02
CA ILE A 27 3.79 -10.76 2.24
C ILE A 27 4.29 -9.90 3.41
N LYS A 28 5.44 -9.25 3.23
CA LYS A 28 6.08 -8.48 4.27
C LYS A 28 5.20 -7.35 4.81
N SER A 29 4.53 -6.61 3.93
CA SER A 29 3.68 -5.48 4.34
C SER A 29 2.44 -5.89 5.14
N ASN A 30 2.03 -7.15 5.05
CA ASN A 30 0.94 -7.70 5.84
C ASN A 30 1.41 -8.36 7.15
N TYR A 31 2.68 -8.76 7.26
CA TYR A 31 3.21 -9.45 8.43
C TYR A 31 3.98 -8.52 9.37
N GLU A 32 4.58 -7.46 8.84
CA GLU A 32 5.44 -6.56 9.60
C GLU A 32 4.95 -5.12 9.49
N LEU A 33 4.73 -4.48 10.64
CA LEU A 33 4.45 -3.05 10.65
C LEU A 33 5.72 -2.24 10.44
N PRO A 34 5.67 -1.17 9.60
CA PRO A 34 6.76 -0.21 9.50
C PRO A 34 7.11 0.40 10.86
N CYS A 35 8.41 0.66 11.10
CA CYS A 35 8.89 1.16 12.38
C CYS A 35 8.27 2.50 12.79
N ASP A 36 7.97 3.38 11.85
CA ASP A 36 7.32 4.67 12.09
C ASP A 36 5.89 4.50 12.62
N ILE A 37 5.12 3.56 12.07
CA ILE A 37 3.77 3.23 12.53
C ILE A 37 3.84 2.59 13.93
N ARG A 38 4.71 1.60 14.15
CA ARG A 38 4.90 0.99 15.45
C ARG A 38 5.29 2.02 16.51
N ASN A 39 6.19 2.94 16.19
CA ASN A 39 6.59 4.03 17.08
C ASN A 39 5.43 5.01 17.36
N SER A 40 4.52 5.20 16.41
CA SER A 40 3.33 6.02 16.65
C SER A 40 2.39 5.40 17.69
N PHE A 41 2.25 4.06 17.70
CA PHE A 41 1.50 3.36 18.74
C PHE A 41 2.14 3.51 20.13
N VAL A 42 3.47 3.37 20.22
CA VAL A 42 4.20 3.60 21.48
C VAL A 42 3.95 5.03 22.01
N LYS A 43 4.13 6.04 21.15
CA LYS A 43 3.89 7.44 21.50
C LYS A 43 2.41 7.72 21.80
N GLY A 44 1.49 7.06 21.10
CA GLY A 44 0.06 7.14 21.34
C GLY A 44 -0.29 6.64 22.72
N LYS A 45 0.21 5.47 23.12
CA LYS A 45 0.06 4.88 24.44
C LYS A 45 0.53 5.81 25.57
N GLU A 46 1.69 6.47 25.39
CA GLU A 46 2.23 7.41 26.38
C GLU A 46 1.30 8.61 26.63
N LYS A 47 0.61 9.07 25.58
CA LYS A 47 -0.30 10.22 25.62
C LYS A 47 -1.73 9.86 26.02
N GLU A 48 -2.10 8.58 25.89
CA GLU A 48 -3.45 8.10 26.18
C GLU A 48 -3.76 8.24 27.66
N LYS A 49 -4.92 8.81 27.98
CA LYS A 49 -5.37 9.05 29.36
C LYS A 49 -6.26 7.92 29.89
N SER A 50 -7.00 7.28 28.99
CA SER A 50 -7.87 6.17 29.37
C SER A 50 -7.06 4.91 29.69
N PRO A 51 -7.26 4.24 30.83
CA PRO A 51 -6.65 2.95 31.10
C PRO A 51 -6.96 1.92 30.01
N LEU A 52 -8.20 1.85 29.56
CA LEU A 52 -8.63 0.95 28.48
C LEU A 52 -7.92 1.28 27.17
N GLY A 53 -7.77 2.56 26.83
CA GLY A 53 -7.04 2.96 25.61
C GLY A 53 -5.57 2.54 25.65
N ARG A 54 -4.92 2.61 26.82
CA ARG A 54 -3.55 2.11 26.98
C ARG A 54 -3.45 0.60 26.82
N GLU A 55 -4.42 -0.14 27.37
CA GLU A 55 -4.49 -1.59 27.20
C GLU A 55 -4.68 -1.99 25.74
N ILE A 56 -5.52 -1.26 24.98
CA ILE A 56 -5.68 -1.47 23.53
C ILE A 56 -4.35 -1.25 22.79
N PHE A 57 -3.60 -0.21 23.10
CA PHE A 57 -2.27 -0.01 22.50
C PHE A 57 -1.30 -1.16 22.80
N ASP A 58 -1.35 -1.72 24.02
CA ASP A 58 -0.54 -2.89 24.38
C ASP A 58 -0.91 -4.12 23.58
N GLU A 59 -2.20 -4.37 23.40
CA GLU A 59 -2.68 -5.47 22.55
C GLU A 59 -2.26 -5.27 21.08
N MET A 60 -2.37 -4.06 20.56
CA MET A 60 -1.93 -3.75 19.19
C MET A 60 -0.43 -4.00 19.00
N LEU A 61 0.42 -3.55 19.93
CA LEU A 61 1.86 -3.77 19.88
C LEU A 61 2.19 -5.27 19.98
N ARG A 62 1.55 -6.00 20.90
CA ARG A 62 1.72 -7.44 21.06
C ARG A 62 1.29 -8.20 19.80
N ASN A 63 0.18 -7.79 19.18
CA ASN A 63 -0.28 -8.38 17.92
C ASN A 63 0.75 -8.19 16.79
N CYS A 64 1.34 -7.01 16.68
CA CYS A 64 2.40 -6.75 15.69
C CYS A 64 3.63 -7.64 15.91
N ASP A 65 4.07 -7.76 17.15
CA ASP A 65 5.22 -8.61 17.51
C ASP A 65 4.92 -10.10 17.23
N LEU A 66 3.71 -10.56 17.57
CA LEU A 66 3.27 -11.93 17.30
C LEU A 66 3.16 -12.22 15.80
N ALA A 67 2.60 -11.30 15.03
CA ALA A 67 2.46 -11.45 13.58
C ALA A 67 3.85 -11.62 12.92
N ALA A 68 4.81 -10.78 13.28
CA ALA A 68 6.17 -10.86 12.77
C ALA A 68 6.89 -12.15 13.22
N GLU A 69 6.71 -12.58 14.49
CA GLU A 69 7.31 -13.82 15.02
C GLU A 69 6.73 -15.07 14.34
N LYS A 70 5.42 -15.13 14.21
CA LYS A 70 4.71 -16.31 13.68
C LYS A 70 4.58 -16.31 12.16
N GLN A 71 5.01 -15.23 11.50
CA GLN A 71 4.86 -15.06 10.06
C GLN A 71 3.40 -15.25 9.60
N VAL A 72 2.50 -14.49 10.23
CA VAL A 72 1.07 -14.43 9.93
C VAL A 72 0.61 -12.99 9.77
N PRO A 73 -0.48 -12.72 9.05
CA PRO A 73 -0.97 -11.37 8.87
C PRO A 73 -1.34 -10.68 10.20
N VAL A 74 -1.03 -9.40 10.30
CA VAL A 74 -1.37 -8.53 11.44
C VAL A 74 -2.90 -8.41 11.61
N CYS A 75 -3.64 -8.51 10.52
CA CYS A 75 -5.10 -8.38 10.48
C CYS A 75 -5.69 -9.46 9.58
N GLN A 76 -6.93 -9.89 9.87
CA GLN A 76 -7.69 -10.80 9.00
C GLN A 76 -8.05 -10.16 7.65
N ASP A 77 -8.15 -8.84 7.59
CA ASP A 77 -8.34 -8.11 6.34
C ASP A 77 -7.00 -7.63 5.81
N THR A 78 -6.45 -8.36 4.86
CA THR A 78 -5.20 -8.02 4.18
C THR A 78 -5.43 -7.16 2.94
N GLY A 79 -6.68 -6.80 2.66
CA GLY A 79 -7.10 -5.83 1.67
C GLY A 79 -6.76 -6.16 0.23
N PHE A 80 -6.71 -5.14 -0.60
CA PHE A 80 -6.15 -5.18 -1.95
C PHE A 80 -4.78 -4.50 -1.98
N ALA A 81 -3.94 -4.90 -2.93
CA ALA A 81 -2.63 -4.30 -3.09
C ALA A 81 -2.71 -3.00 -3.88
N THR A 82 -2.20 -1.91 -3.29
CA THR A 82 -1.88 -0.69 -4.03
C THR A 82 -0.38 -0.62 -4.19
N VAL A 83 0.08 -0.56 -5.44
CA VAL A 83 1.51 -0.61 -5.78
C VAL A 83 1.92 0.73 -6.39
N PHE A 84 2.82 1.45 -5.73
CA PHE A 84 3.41 2.68 -6.23
C PHE A 84 4.80 2.38 -6.76
N ILE A 85 5.07 2.79 -8.00
CA ILE A 85 6.31 2.47 -8.69
C ILE A 85 6.91 3.74 -9.29
N GLU A 86 8.12 4.08 -8.87
CA GLU A 86 8.95 5.09 -9.51
C GLU A 86 9.95 4.37 -10.40
N ILE A 87 9.94 4.65 -11.70
CA ILE A 87 10.85 4.07 -12.68
C ILE A 87 11.80 5.15 -13.17
N GLY A 88 13.10 4.92 -12.99
CA GLY A 88 14.13 5.78 -13.56
C GLY A 88 14.06 5.80 -15.09
N GLN A 89 14.16 6.99 -15.69
CA GLN A 89 14.06 7.15 -17.15
C GLN A 89 15.20 6.43 -17.93
N ASP A 90 16.30 6.10 -17.24
CA ASP A 90 17.45 5.39 -17.79
C ASP A 90 17.36 3.86 -17.52
N VAL A 91 16.19 3.36 -17.12
CA VAL A 91 15.88 1.94 -16.95
C VAL A 91 15.25 1.38 -18.22
N HIS A 92 15.77 0.25 -18.67
CA HIS A 92 15.19 -0.56 -19.75
C HIS A 92 14.61 -1.84 -19.18
N LEU A 93 13.30 -2.03 -19.29
CA LEU A 93 12.60 -3.22 -18.84
C LEU A 93 12.63 -4.30 -19.93
N THR A 94 12.95 -5.54 -19.55
CA THR A 94 13.02 -6.68 -20.45
C THR A 94 12.33 -7.90 -19.85
N GLY A 95 12.08 -8.91 -20.67
CA GLY A 95 11.59 -10.21 -20.19
C GLY A 95 10.08 -10.36 -20.10
N GLY A 96 9.29 -9.37 -20.54
CA GLY A 96 7.84 -9.46 -20.56
C GLY A 96 7.13 -8.12 -20.38
N ASN A 97 5.83 -8.19 -20.17
CA ASN A 97 5.00 -7.02 -19.87
C ASN A 97 5.17 -6.60 -18.39
N PHE A 98 5.42 -5.33 -18.16
CA PHE A 98 5.66 -4.79 -16.82
C PHE A 98 4.43 -4.89 -15.91
N GLU A 99 3.26 -4.51 -16.40
CA GLU A 99 2.04 -4.55 -15.62
C GLU A 99 1.65 -5.98 -15.23
N GLU A 100 1.75 -6.92 -16.20
CA GLU A 100 1.52 -8.34 -15.95
C GLU A 100 2.48 -8.90 -14.90
N ALA A 101 3.74 -8.47 -14.91
CA ALA A 101 4.74 -8.90 -13.93
C ALA A 101 4.40 -8.40 -12.52
N VAL A 102 3.87 -7.17 -12.38
CA VAL A 102 3.40 -6.65 -11.09
C VAL A 102 2.17 -7.43 -10.62
N GLN A 103 1.19 -7.67 -11.50
CA GLN A 103 0.00 -8.47 -11.17
C GLN A 103 0.36 -9.89 -10.74
N GLU A 104 1.30 -10.51 -11.44
CA GLU A 104 1.80 -11.85 -11.08
C GLU A 104 2.48 -11.85 -9.71
N GLY A 105 3.25 -10.81 -9.38
CA GLY A 105 3.85 -10.66 -8.06
C GLY A 105 2.80 -10.55 -6.95
N VAL A 106 1.72 -9.79 -7.18
CA VAL A 106 0.59 -9.70 -6.24
C VAL A 106 -0.11 -11.04 -6.09
N ARG A 107 -0.42 -11.72 -7.20
CA ARG A 107 -1.03 -13.06 -7.20
C ARG A 107 -0.23 -14.03 -6.33
N ARG A 108 1.08 -14.14 -6.59
CA ARG A 108 1.97 -15.01 -5.81
C ARG A 108 2.01 -14.60 -4.34
N GLY A 109 2.13 -13.32 -4.07
CA GLY A 109 2.19 -12.81 -2.70
C GLY A 109 0.94 -13.16 -1.88
N TYR A 110 -0.25 -13.01 -2.47
CA TYR A 110 -1.49 -13.34 -1.78
C TYR A 110 -1.74 -14.85 -1.65
N ILE A 111 -1.28 -15.65 -2.61
CA ILE A 111 -1.38 -17.12 -2.54
C ILE A 111 -0.35 -17.67 -1.55
N ASN A 112 0.93 -17.35 -1.73
CA ASN A 112 2.03 -17.92 -0.95
C ASN A 112 2.09 -17.38 0.49
N GLY A 113 1.62 -16.13 0.70
CA GLY A 113 1.50 -15.50 2.01
C GLY A 113 0.20 -15.84 2.75
N TYR A 114 -0.62 -16.76 2.23
CA TYR A 114 -1.93 -17.10 2.82
C TYR A 114 -2.79 -15.88 3.17
N LEU A 115 -2.69 -14.83 2.33
CA LEU A 115 -3.42 -13.58 2.53
C LEU A 115 -4.87 -13.73 2.06
N ARG A 116 -5.77 -12.94 2.65
CA ARG A 116 -7.19 -12.95 2.27
C ARG A 116 -7.36 -12.36 0.86
N LYS A 117 -8.02 -13.11 -0.01
CA LYS A 117 -8.34 -12.69 -1.37
C LYS A 117 -9.70 -12.00 -1.36
N SER A 118 -9.72 -10.69 -1.54
CA SER A 118 -10.91 -9.86 -1.38
C SER A 118 -11.40 -9.24 -2.69
N ILE A 119 -10.64 -9.37 -3.78
CA ILE A 119 -10.98 -8.77 -5.07
C ILE A 119 -12.08 -9.57 -5.78
N VAL A 120 -13.04 -8.83 -6.31
CA VAL A 120 -14.10 -9.38 -7.15
C VAL A 120 -13.97 -8.84 -8.58
N SER A 121 -14.36 -9.66 -9.54
CA SER A 121 -14.28 -9.33 -10.98
C SER A 121 -15.24 -8.21 -11.37
N ASP A 122 -16.37 -8.12 -10.68
CA ASP A 122 -17.41 -7.12 -10.93
C ASP A 122 -18.13 -6.76 -9.62
N PRO A 123 -18.40 -5.48 -9.35
CA PRO A 123 -19.00 -5.02 -8.10
C PRO A 123 -20.46 -5.46 -7.91
N LEU A 124 -21.17 -5.82 -8.97
CA LEU A 124 -22.56 -6.27 -8.91
C LEU A 124 -22.66 -7.79 -8.77
N GLU A 125 -21.95 -8.52 -9.63
CA GLU A 125 -21.93 -9.99 -9.61
C GLU A 125 -21.07 -10.56 -8.46
N ARG A 126 -20.05 -9.83 -8.04
CA ARG A 126 -19.19 -10.15 -6.89
C ARG A 126 -18.50 -11.51 -6.96
N VAL A 127 -18.16 -11.97 -8.15
CA VAL A 127 -17.38 -13.19 -8.33
C VAL A 127 -15.94 -12.92 -7.91
N ASN A 128 -15.42 -13.65 -6.94
CA ASN A 128 -14.05 -13.51 -6.47
C ASN A 128 -13.05 -13.90 -7.56
N THR A 129 -11.94 -13.19 -7.66
CA THR A 129 -10.88 -13.50 -8.65
C THR A 129 -9.97 -14.63 -8.20
N ASP A 130 -10.05 -15.05 -6.93
CA ASP A 130 -9.29 -16.14 -6.30
C ASP A 130 -7.77 -15.93 -6.20
N ASP A 131 -7.28 -14.77 -6.65
CA ASP A 131 -5.85 -14.45 -6.65
C ASP A 131 -5.52 -13.01 -6.17
N ASN A 132 -6.55 -12.27 -5.77
CA ASN A 132 -6.50 -10.89 -5.30
C ASN A 132 -5.95 -9.89 -6.34
N THR A 133 -6.11 -10.18 -7.62
CA THR A 133 -5.85 -9.25 -8.74
C THR A 133 -7.15 -8.77 -9.37
N PRO A 134 -7.17 -7.60 -10.05
CA PRO A 134 -6.03 -6.73 -10.28
C PRO A 134 -5.64 -5.89 -9.06
N ALA A 135 -4.36 -5.63 -8.91
CA ALA A 135 -3.85 -4.61 -8.01
C ALA A 135 -4.06 -3.21 -8.60
N VAL A 136 -4.14 -2.20 -7.74
CA VAL A 136 -4.10 -0.79 -8.18
C VAL A 136 -2.65 -0.38 -8.35
N ILE A 137 -2.25 -0.02 -9.58
CA ILE A 137 -0.86 0.30 -9.91
C ILE A 137 -0.75 1.79 -10.26
N HIS A 138 0.12 2.50 -9.55
CA HIS A 138 0.49 3.88 -9.83
C HIS A 138 1.95 3.92 -10.28
N THR A 139 2.20 4.32 -11.52
CA THR A 139 3.56 4.40 -12.07
C THR A 139 3.94 5.84 -12.36
N GLN A 140 5.14 6.24 -11.95
CA GLN A 140 5.74 7.53 -12.24
C GLN A 140 7.14 7.33 -12.83
N ILE A 141 7.46 8.07 -13.90
CA ILE A 141 8.82 8.13 -14.43
C ILE A 141 9.57 9.25 -13.71
N VAL A 142 10.75 8.93 -13.19
CA VAL A 142 11.64 9.86 -12.48
C VAL A 142 13.03 9.86 -13.11
N SER A 143 13.87 10.82 -12.75
CA SER A 143 15.25 10.86 -13.22
C SER A 143 16.09 9.72 -12.64
N GLY A 144 17.03 9.18 -13.42
CA GLY A 144 18.02 8.21 -12.97
C GLY A 144 17.74 6.77 -13.43
N GLU A 145 18.45 5.82 -12.83
CA GLU A 145 18.51 4.41 -13.24
C GLU A 145 17.97 3.42 -12.19
N SER A 146 17.19 3.90 -11.23
CA SER A 146 16.64 3.05 -10.16
C SER A 146 15.14 2.82 -10.33
N ILE A 147 14.66 1.69 -9.83
CA ILE A 147 13.24 1.43 -9.62
C ILE A 147 13.00 1.41 -8.12
N LYS A 148 11.95 2.13 -7.67
CA LYS A 148 11.46 2.08 -6.30
C LYS A 148 10.04 1.56 -6.31
N ILE A 149 9.77 0.55 -5.52
CA ILE A 149 8.45 -0.08 -5.39
C ILE A 149 7.99 0.01 -3.95
N ILE A 150 6.76 0.48 -3.77
CA ILE A 150 6.08 0.50 -2.48
C ILE A 150 4.77 -0.28 -2.65
N VAL A 151 4.56 -1.26 -1.80
CA VAL A 151 3.29 -1.99 -1.71
C VAL A 151 2.57 -1.56 -0.44
N ALA A 152 1.36 -1.08 -0.60
CA ALA A 152 0.48 -0.66 0.48
C ALA A 152 -0.80 -1.50 0.45
N PRO A 153 -0.96 -2.47 1.35
CA PRO A 153 -2.22 -3.18 1.52
C PRO A 153 -3.29 -2.20 2.00
N LYS A 154 -4.47 -2.19 1.35
CA LYS A 154 -5.60 -1.34 1.71
C LYS A 154 -6.80 -2.20 2.06
N GLY A 155 -7.09 -2.31 3.34
CA GLY A 155 -8.26 -3.02 3.84
C GLY A 155 -9.57 -2.30 3.53
N GLY A 156 -10.68 -3.02 3.65
CA GLY A 156 -12.04 -2.50 3.54
C GLY A 156 -12.60 -2.13 4.91
N GLY A 157 -13.17 -0.94 5.05
CA GLY A 157 -13.81 -0.47 6.29
C GLY A 157 -13.70 1.04 6.42
N SER A 158 -12.53 1.55 6.69
CA SER A 158 -12.31 2.99 6.85
C SER A 158 -12.68 3.82 5.61
N GLU A 159 -12.58 3.27 4.41
CA GLU A 159 -13.01 3.93 3.16
C GLU A 159 -14.52 4.16 3.07
N ASN A 160 -15.33 3.46 3.85
CA ASN A 160 -16.76 3.76 3.95
C ASN A 160 -17.01 5.14 4.55
N MET A 161 -16.00 5.68 5.26
CA MET A 161 -16.02 7.02 5.84
C MET A 161 -15.32 8.05 4.96
N SER A 162 -14.93 7.69 3.73
CA SER A 162 -14.37 8.65 2.78
C SER A 162 -15.39 9.73 2.45
N ALA A 163 -14.93 10.98 2.41
CA ALA A 163 -15.77 12.12 2.11
C ALA A 163 -15.14 13.00 1.03
N VAL A 164 -15.97 13.60 0.20
CA VAL A 164 -15.59 14.59 -0.79
C VAL A 164 -16.40 15.86 -0.56
N LYS A 165 -15.73 17.00 -0.58
CA LYS A 165 -16.38 18.30 -0.48
C LYS A 165 -15.81 19.25 -1.53
N MET A 166 -16.71 19.84 -2.29
CA MET A 166 -16.37 20.93 -3.20
C MET A 166 -16.34 22.25 -2.43
N PHE A 167 -15.22 22.94 -2.48
CA PHE A 167 -15.09 24.28 -1.90
C PHE A 167 -15.18 25.33 -3.00
N THR A 168 -15.73 26.49 -2.66
CA THR A 168 -15.66 27.64 -3.53
C THR A 168 -14.25 28.27 -3.49
N PRO A 169 -13.82 29.03 -4.52
CA PRO A 169 -12.52 29.72 -4.49
C PRO A 169 -12.34 30.69 -3.32
N ALA A 170 -13.43 31.10 -2.67
CA ALA A 170 -13.42 31.99 -1.51
C ALA A 170 -13.24 31.24 -0.18
N ALA A 171 -13.16 29.90 -0.19
CA ALA A 171 -12.97 29.14 1.03
C ALA A 171 -11.61 29.45 1.67
N THR A 172 -11.61 29.70 2.97
CA THR A 172 -10.39 29.96 3.72
C THR A 172 -9.70 28.66 4.16
N THR A 173 -8.43 28.71 4.45
CA THR A 173 -7.67 27.59 5.04
C THR A 173 -8.34 27.09 6.30
N GLU A 174 -8.85 27.96 7.15
CA GLU A 174 -9.57 27.59 8.39
C GLU A 174 -10.83 26.79 8.08
N THR A 175 -11.62 27.17 7.08
CA THR A 175 -12.81 26.43 6.64
C THR A 175 -12.44 25.01 6.20
N ILE A 176 -11.31 24.86 5.49
CA ILE A 176 -10.84 23.55 5.02
C ILE A 176 -10.37 22.69 6.20
N ILE A 177 -9.57 23.26 7.11
CA ILE A 177 -9.09 22.56 8.31
C ILE A 177 -10.26 22.08 9.17
N ASN A 178 -11.24 22.94 9.43
CA ASN A 178 -12.40 22.60 10.24
C ASN A 178 -13.19 21.44 9.61
N TRP A 179 -13.42 21.49 8.30
CA TRP A 179 -14.10 20.40 7.61
C TRP A 179 -13.31 19.07 7.69
N ILE A 180 -11.97 19.10 7.54
CA ILE A 180 -11.14 17.90 7.70
C ILE A 180 -11.27 17.35 9.13
N ALA A 181 -11.18 18.21 10.14
CA ALA A 181 -11.29 17.80 11.53
C ALA A 181 -12.66 17.17 11.83
N GLU A 182 -13.76 17.80 11.39
CA GLU A 182 -15.11 17.27 11.51
C GLU A 182 -15.27 15.92 10.81
N THR A 183 -14.71 15.78 9.60
CA THR A 183 -14.77 14.54 8.83
C THR A 183 -14.01 13.40 9.51
N VAL A 184 -12.95 13.70 10.25
CA VAL A 184 -12.19 12.68 11.03
C VAL A 184 -12.92 12.31 12.33
N ILE A 185 -13.58 13.27 12.98
CA ILE A 185 -14.22 13.06 14.30
C ILE A 185 -15.58 12.34 14.16
N ASN A 186 -16.39 12.73 13.16
CA ASN A 186 -17.77 12.26 13.01
C ASN A 186 -17.92 10.74 12.79
N PRO A 187 -17.05 10.04 12.06
CA PRO A 187 -17.15 8.58 11.89
C PRO A 187 -16.94 7.78 13.19
N GLY A 188 -16.32 8.36 14.20
CA GLY A 188 -15.97 7.65 15.43
C GLY A 188 -14.86 6.63 15.21
N SER A 189 -15.04 5.40 15.67
CA SER A 189 -14.05 4.32 15.65
C SER A 189 -14.19 3.37 14.45
N ASN A 190 -14.65 3.88 13.33
CA ASN A 190 -14.73 3.07 12.10
C ASN A 190 -13.39 2.91 11.41
#